data_0749693c7692458e5e20f9778ae687da
#
_entry.id   0749693c7692458e5e20f9778ae687da
#
_cell.length_a   1.000
_cell.length_b   1.000
_cell.length_c   1.000
_cell.angle_alpha   90.00
_cell.angle_beta   90.00
_cell.angle_gamma   90.00
#
_symmetry.space_group_name_H-M   'P 1'
#
loop_
_entity.id
_entity.type
_entity.pdbx_description
1 polymer ?
#
loop_
_entity_poly.entity_id
_entity_poly.type
_entity_poly.pdbx_seq_one_letter_code
_entity_poly.pdbx_strand_id
1 'polypeptide(L)'
;TFLMFMEYARNALRMAALMKIRSVFVYTHDTIGLGEDGPTHQPVEQLASLRLTPNMETWRGCDQVEVAVAWQQAIERKDGPTSLVLTRQPLAQQPRTAAQLAEIARGGYVLSDCDGQPEMILISAGSEIELVVSAAKALTEEGRKVRVVSMPCTERFDNQDAAYKESVLPKAV
;
A
#
# COMPACT_ATOMS: atom_id res chain seq x y z
N THR A 1 10.46 13.66 -5.01
CA THR A 1 11.05 14.13 -3.75
C THR A 1 10.87 13.12 -2.63
N PHE A 2 11.56 13.26 -1.50
CA PHE A 2 11.31 12.46 -0.31
C PHE A 2 9.91 12.73 0.25
N LEU A 3 9.27 11.69 0.80
CA LEU A 3 7.90 11.80 1.29
C LEU A 3 7.77 12.89 2.37
N MET A 4 8.75 13.02 3.27
CA MET A 4 8.76 14.07 4.30
C MET A 4 8.51 15.46 3.72
N PHE A 5 9.08 15.77 2.56
CA PHE A 5 8.99 17.09 1.95
C PHE A 5 7.68 17.37 1.22
N MET A 6 6.72 16.45 1.21
CA MET A 6 5.37 16.76 0.76
C MET A 6 4.72 17.89 1.57
N GLU A 7 5.18 18.10 2.81
CA GLU A 7 4.66 19.12 3.70
C GLU A 7 4.78 20.53 3.11
N TYR A 8 5.84 20.79 2.33
CA TYR A 8 5.99 22.07 1.63
C TYR A 8 4.92 22.30 0.54
N ALA A 9 4.35 21.23 0.00
CA ALA A 9 3.34 21.27 -1.04
C ALA A 9 1.92 20.89 -0.55
N ARG A 10 1.71 20.76 0.76
CA ARG A 10 0.48 20.21 1.33
C ARG A 10 -0.80 20.92 0.84
N ASN A 11 -0.76 22.25 0.77
CA ASN A 11 -1.90 23.02 0.24
C ASN A 11 -2.13 22.77 -1.25
N ALA A 12 -1.06 22.63 -2.03
CA ALA A 12 -1.15 22.33 -3.46
C ALA A 12 -1.74 20.91 -3.69
N LEU A 13 -1.32 19.92 -2.90
CA LEU A 13 -1.86 18.55 -2.94
C LEU A 13 -3.37 18.56 -2.65
N ARG A 14 -3.77 19.28 -1.58
CA ARG A 14 -5.18 19.43 -1.22
C ARG A 14 -5.97 20.12 -2.32
N MET A 15 -5.42 21.17 -2.93
CA MET A 15 -6.07 21.89 -4.04
C MET A 15 -6.19 21.00 -5.29
N ALA A 16 -5.16 20.24 -5.63
CA ALA A 16 -5.23 19.28 -6.74
C ALA A 16 -6.38 18.27 -6.55
N ALA A 17 -6.52 17.75 -5.32
CA ALA A 17 -7.59 16.82 -4.97
C ALA A 17 -8.98 17.48 -5.03
N LEU A 18 -9.12 18.69 -4.48
CA LEU A 18 -10.37 19.46 -4.49
C LEU A 18 -10.80 19.81 -5.92
N MET A 19 -9.88 20.22 -6.77
CA MET A 19 -10.10 20.57 -8.16
C MET A 19 -10.21 19.35 -9.08
N LYS A 20 -10.02 18.14 -8.56
CA LYS A 20 -10.02 16.87 -9.32
C LYS A 20 -9.00 16.87 -10.47
N ILE A 21 -7.86 17.50 -10.27
CA ILE A 21 -6.81 17.57 -11.28
C ILE A 21 -6.10 16.23 -11.36
N ARG A 22 -5.96 15.70 -12.57
CA ARG A 22 -5.15 14.53 -12.85
C ARG A 22 -3.67 14.90 -12.70
N SER A 23 -3.09 14.58 -11.56
CA SER A 23 -1.68 14.75 -11.25
C SER A 23 -1.14 13.51 -10.59
N VAL A 24 0.10 13.13 -10.92
CA VAL A 24 0.81 12.02 -10.28
C VAL A 24 1.94 12.63 -9.46
N PHE A 25 1.86 12.45 -8.15
CA PHE A 25 2.89 12.86 -7.21
C PHE A 25 3.75 11.65 -6.84
N VAL A 26 5.06 11.76 -7.02
CA VAL A 26 5.99 10.66 -6.72
C VAL A 26 6.85 11.03 -5.54
N TYR A 27 6.75 10.23 -4.49
CA TYR A 27 7.50 10.35 -3.25
C TYR A 27 8.36 9.12 -3.03
N THR A 28 9.57 9.33 -2.55
CA THR A 28 10.51 8.27 -2.16
C THR A 28 10.86 8.40 -0.69
N HIS A 29 11.63 7.43 -0.14
CA HIS A 29 12.09 7.47 1.25
C HIS A 29 10.90 7.53 2.23
N ASP A 30 10.02 6.55 2.12
CA ASP A 30 8.66 6.52 2.67
C ASP A 30 8.57 6.15 4.15
N THR A 31 9.68 5.73 4.78
CA THR A 31 9.67 5.18 6.14
C THR A 31 10.83 5.68 6.99
N ILE A 32 10.79 5.36 8.28
CA ILE A 32 11.92 5.56 9.21
C ILE A 32 13.16 4.76 8.83
N GLY A 33 13.03 3.76 7.93
CA GLY A 33 14.14 3.00 7.34
C GLY A 33 14.99 3.75 6.32
N LEU A 34 14.78 5.04 6.19
CA LEU A 34 15.53 5.95 5.31
C LEU A 34 17.04 5.97 5.59
N GLY A 35 17.48 5.77 6.85
CA GLY A 35 18.89 5.63 7.22
C GLY A 35 19.51 6.90 7.84
N GLU A 36 20.73 7.24 7.39
CA GLU A 36 21.58 8.27 8.03
C GLU A 36 21.07 9.72 7.94
N ASP A 37 20.14 10.04 7.07
CA ASP A 37 19.53 11.39 6.99
C ASP A 37 18.81 11.78 8.29
N GLY A 38 18.41 10.79 9.09
CA GLY A 38 17.91 10.96 10.43
C GLY A 38 16.48 11.47 10.55
N PRO A 39 16.07 11.87 11.78
CA PRO A 39 14.67 12.15 12.13
C PRO A 39 14.03 13.29 11.34
N THR A 40 14.82 14.25 10.87
CA THR A 40 14.30 15.38 10.09
C THR A 40 13.81 14.99 8.69
N HIS A 41 14.20 13.80 8.21
CA HIS A 41 13.87 13.28 6.89
C HIS A 41 12.99 12.02 6.95
N GLN A 42 12.81 11.45 8.14
CA GLN A 42 12.02 10.25 8.37
C GLN A 42 10.52 10.59 8.41
N PRO A 43 9.72 10.15 7.43
CA PRO A 43 8.29 10.37 7.46
C PRO A 43 7.63 9.48 8.53
N VAL A 44 6.71 10.05 9.29
CA VAL A 44 5.90 9.37 10.30
C VAL A 44 4.41 9.57 10.00
N GLU A 45 3.96 10.84 9.97
CA GLU A 45 2.57 11.22 9.75
C GLU A 45 2.21 11.47 8.27
N GLN A 46 3.17 11.52 7.37
CA GLN A 46 2.96 11.95 5.99
C GLN A 46 2.05 11.00 5.21
N LEU A 47 2.22 9.68 5.39
CA LEU A 47 1.36 8.68 4.74
C LEU A 47 -0.10 8.82 5.20
N ALA A 48 -0.31 8.98 6.51
CA ALA A 48 -1.64 9.23 7.06
C ALA A 48 -2.23 10.54 6.52
N SER A 49 -1.42 11.59 6.43
CA SER A 49 -1.83 12.89 5.89
C SER A 49 -2.27 12.81 4.42
N LEU A 50 -1.60 12.02 3.59
CA LEU A 50 -2.02 11.76 2.21
C LEU A 50 -3.38 11.04 2.17
N ARG A 51 -3.54 9.98 2.95
CA ARG A 51 -4.78 9.18 3.04
C ARG A 51 -5.96 9.97 3.59
N LEU A 52 -5.72 10.92 4.49
CA LEU A 52 -6.76 11.81 5.01
C LEU A 52 -7.18 12.91 4.02
N THR A 53 -6.46 13.11 2.93
CA THR A 53 -6.81 14.11 1.91
C THR A 53 -7.94 13.56 1.02
N PRO A 54 -9.17 14.12 1.08
CA PRO A 54 -10.28 13.62 0.26
C PRO A 54 -9.94 13.61 -1.23
N ASN A 55 -10.34 12.56 -1.92
CA ASN A 55 -10.08 12.37 -3.36
C ASN A 55 -8.59 12.21 -3.74
N MET A 56 -7.69 12.00 -2.79
CA MET A 56 -6.33 11.55 -3.05
C MET A 56 -6.31 10.03 -3.07
N GLU A 57 -5.74 9.40 -4.09
CA GLU A 57 -5.36 7.98 -4.02
C GLU A 57 -3.88 7.88 -3.64
N THR A 58 -3.58 7.04 -2.65
CA THR A 58 -2.22 6.85 -2.16
C THR A 58 -1.81 5.40 -2.35
N TRP A 59 -0.87 5.17 -3.26
CA TRP A 59 -0.32 3.85 -3.57
C TRP A 59 1.05 3.68 -2.95
N ARG A 60 1.21 2.60 -2.19
CA ARG A 60 2.46 2.22 -1.55
C ARG A 60 2.78 0.76 -1.87
N GLY A 61 3.43 0.53 -3.00
CA GLY A 61 3.76 -0.80 -3.50
C GLY A 61 4.95 -1.43 -2.76
N CYS A 62 4.90 -2.76 -2.58
CA CYS A 62 5.95 -3.53 -1.89
C CYS A 62 7.05 -4.04 -2.81
N ASP A 63 6.86 -4.00 -4.12
CA ASP A 63 7.83 -4.48 -5.12
C ASP A 63 7.54 -3.88 -6.50
N GLN A 64 8.34 -4.27 -7.50
CA GLN A 64 8.23 -3.76 -8.87
C GLN A 64 6.85 -3.99 -9.49
N VAL A 65 6.20 -5.12 -9.18
CA VAL A 65 4.91 -5.49 -9.77
C VAL A 65 3.81 -4.60 -9.23
N GLU A 66 3.73 -4.42 -7.92
CA GLU A 66 2.76 -3.50 -7.33
C GLU A 66 3.00 -2.05 -7.77
N VAL A 67 4.26 -1.63 -7.86
CA VAL A 67 4.62 -0.30 -8.37
C VAL A 67 4.20 -0.12 -9.82
N ALA A 68 4.38 -1.12 -10.69
CA ALA A 68 3.92 -1.06 -12.08
C ALA A 68 2.40 -0.90 -12.17
N VAL A 69 1.64 -1.67 -11.37
CA VAL A 69 0.17 -1.53 -11.30
C VAL A 69 -0.22 -0.16 -10.74
N ALA A 70 0.46 0.33 -9.71
CA ALA A 70 0.21 1.66 -9.16
C ALA A 70 0.42 2.78 -10.20
N TRP A 71 1.46 2.68 -11.02
CA TRP A 71 1.69 3.59 -12.15
C TRP A 71 0.57 3.50 -13.19
N GLN A 72 0.16 2.28 -13.55
CA GLN A 72 -0.97 2.09 -14.47
C GLN A 72 -2.23 2.78 -13.93
N GLN A 73 -2.59 2.53 -12.68
CA GLN A 73 -3.77 3.13 -12.05
C GLN A 73 -3.67 4.66 -11.98
N ALA A 74 -2.49 5.21 -11.67
CA ALA A 74 -2.25 6.64 -11.65
C ALA A 74 -2.41 7.29 -13.05
N ILE A 75 -1.97 6.61 -14.11
CA ILE A 75 -2.10 7.09 -15.49
C ILE A 75 -3.55 6.99 -15.99
N GLU A 76 -4.26 5.94 -15.62
CA GLU A 76 -5.66 5.71 -16.02
C GLU A 76 -6.64 6.64 -15.29
N ARG A 77 -6.34 7.04 -14.06
CA ARG A 77 -7.19 7.89 -13.24
C ARG A 77 -7.34 9.28 -13.84
N LYS A 78 -8.61 9.77 -13.96
CA LYS A 78 -8.93 11.06 -14.61
C LYS A 78 -9.62 12.06 -13.68
N ASP A 79 -10.08 11.63 -12.52
CA ASP A 79 -10.97 12.39 -11.63
C ASP A 79 -10.30 12.87 -10.34
N GLY A 80 -8.99 12.75 -10.25
CA GLY A 80 -8.23 13.22 -9.10
C GLY A 80 -6.75 12.88 -9.17
N PRO A 81 -5.97 13.38 -8.21
CA PRO A 81 -4.55 13.11 -8.11
C PRO A 81 -4.26 11.75 -7.49
N THR A 82 -3.10 11.22 -7.83
CA THR A 82 -2.56 9.99 -7.26
C THR A 82 -1.17 10.24 -6.70
N SER A 83 -0.91 9.79 -5.47
CA SER A 83 0.41 9.78 -4.86
C SER A 83 1.02 8.38 -4.92
N LEU A 84 2.20 8.26 -5.51
CA LEU A 84 3.00 7.04 -5.52
C LEU A 84 4.08 7.17 -4.44
N VAL A 85 4.03 6.30 -3.45
CA VAL A 85 4.90 6.33 -2.28
C VAL A 85 5.85 5.14 -2.35
N LEU A 86 7.13 5.42 -2.53
CA LEU A 86 8.17 4.44 -2.82
C LEU A 86 9.21 4.41 -1.70
N THR A 87 9.74 3.23 -1.41
CA THR A 87 10.80 3.06 -0.42
C THR A 87 12.19 3.40 -0.97
N ARG A 88 13.13 3.68 -0.07
CA ARG A 88 14.55 3.75 -0.36
C ARG A 88 15.20 2.36 -0.44
N GLN A 89 14.69 1.42 0.37
CA GLN A 89 15.33 0.12 0.53
C GLN A 89 15.11 -0.78 -0.70
N PRO A 90 16.06 -1.66 -1.03
CA PRO A 90 15.79 -2.75 -1.94
C PRO A 90 14.79 -3.71 -1.31
N LEU A 91 13.75 -4.08 -2.06
CA LEU A 91 12.70 -4.99 -1.60
C LEU A 91 12.70 -6.27 -2.42
N ALA A 92 12.49 -7.40 -1.75
CA ALA A 92 12.36 -8.68 -2.40
C ALA A 92 11.05 -8.77 -3.19
N GLN A 93 11.14 -9.27 -4.42
CA GLN A 93 9.99 -9.56 -5.24
C GLN A 93 9.15 -10.66 -4.58
N GLN A 94 7.86 -10.38 -4.37
CA GLN A 94 6.92 -11.36 -3.82
C GLN A 94 6.35 -12.25 -4.94
N PRO A 95 6.28 -13.58 -4.74
CA PRO A 95 5.66 -14.48 -5.70
C PRO A 95 4.15 -14.24 -5.75
N ARG A 96 3.57 -14.30 -6.96
CA ARG A 96 2.13 -14.15 -7.19
C ARG A 96 1.65 -15.04 -8.30
N THR A 97 0.45 -15.54 -8.16
CA THR A 97 -0.31 -16.18 -9.22
C THR A 97 -0.89 -15.15 -10.19
N ALA A 98 -1.31 -15.57 -11.37
CA ALA A 98 -1.97 -14.68 -12.33
C ALA A 98 -3.27 -14.05 -11.78
N ALA A 99 -4.01 -14.77 -10.94
CA ALA A 99 -5.20 -14.24 -10.28
C ALA A 99 -4.84 -13.10 -9.32
N GLN A 100 -3.82 -13.28 -8.47
CA GLN A 100 -3.35 -12.26 -7.54
C GLN A 100 -2.83 -11.00 -8.27
N LEU A 101 -2.17 -11.16 -9.41
CA LEU A 101 -1.73 -10.03 -10.22
C LEU A 101 -2.91 -9.15 -10.67
N ALA A 102 -4.02 -9.76 -11.05
CA ALA A 102 -5.24 -9.04 -11.44
C ALA A 102 -5.91 -8.31 -10.26
N GLU A 103 -5.70 -8.78 -9.03
CA GLU A 103 -6.30 -8.21 -7.83
C GLU A 103 -5.55 -7.00 -7.27
N ILE A 104 -4.28 -6.79 -7.64
CA ILE A 104 -3.48 -5.65 -7.14
C ILE A 104 -4.20 -4.32 -7.41
N ALA A 105 -4.79 -4.16 -8.59
CA ALA A 105 -5.51 -2.95 -8.99
C ALA A 105 -6.75 -2.65 -8.11
N ARG A 106 -7.20 -3.63 -7.31
CA ARG A 106 -8.30 -3.48 -6.35
C ARG A 106 -7.88 -2.82 -5.04
N GLY A 107 -6.58 -2.59 -4.85
CA GLY A 107 -6.02 -1.81 -3.74
C GLY A 107 -5.66 -2.60 -2.49
N GLY A 108 -6.18 -3.81 -2.35
CA GLY A 108 -5.85 -4.76 -1.28
C GLY A 108 -6.21 -6.16 -1.72
N TYR A 109 -5.36 -7.14 -1.47
CA TYR A 109 -5.55 -8.53 -1.90
C TYR A 109 -4.81 -9.51 -1.01
N VAL A 110 -5.21 -10.79 -1.07
CA VAL A 110 -4.53 -11.86 -0.33
C VAL A 110 -3.22 -12.21 -1.04
N LEU A 111 -2.09 -11.90 -0.41
CA LEU A 111 -0.76 -12.22 -0.93
C LEU A 111 -0.35 -13.66 -0.60
N SER A 112 -0.64 -14.12 0.62
CA SER A 112 -0.39 -15.49 1.06
C SER A 112 -1.56 -15.94 1.93
N ASP A 113 -1.97 -17.19 1.80
CA ASP A 113 -3.10 -17.75 2.53
C ASP A 113 -2.74 -19.08 3.21
N CYS A 114 -3.57 -19.49 4.14
CA CYS A 114 -3.52 -20.79 4.82
C CYS A 114 -4.64 -21.70 4.34
N ASP A 115 -4.55 -22.99 4.67
CA ASP A 115 -5.62 -23.94 4.43
C ASP A 115 -6.81 -23.69 5.37
N GLY A 116 -7.97 -23.41 4.81
CA GLY A 116 -9.22 -23.16 5.53
C GLY A 116 -9.32 -21.73 6.06
N GLN A 117 -9.98 -21.53 7.20
CA GLN A 117 -10.18 -20.21 7.77
C GLN A 117 -8.93 -19.77 8.53
N PRO A 118 -8.40 -18.57 8.27
CA PRO A 118 -7.29 -18.05 9.05
C PRO A 118 -7.70 -17.73 10.49
N GLU A 119 -6.78 -17.90 11.42
CA GLU A 119 -6.91 -17.48 12.82
C GLU A 119 -6.47 -16.01 13.00
N MET A 120 -5.62 -15.53 12.10
CA MET A 120 -5.16 -14.14 12.08
C MET A 120 -4.84 -13.69 10.66
N ILE A 121 -4.95 -12.39 10.45
CA ILE A 121 -4.60 -11.73 9.21
C ILE A 121 -3.54 -10.67 9.49
N LEU A 122 -2.39 -10.78 8.83
CA LEU A 122 -1.35 -9.77 8.86
C LEU A 122 -1.53 -8.86 7.64
N ILE A 123 -1.76 -7.57 7.90
CA ILE A 123 -2.01 -6.57 6.85
C ILE A 123 -0.84 -5.60 6.81
N SER A 124 -0.28 -5.36 5.63
CA SER A 124 0.77 -4.38 5.46
C SER A 124 0.80 -3.81 4.04
N ALA A 125 1.71 -2.86 3.80
CA ALA A 125 1.97 -2.25 2.50
C ALA A 125 3.44 -1.84 2.39
N GLY A 126 3.96 -1.70 1.18
CA GLY A 126 5.31 -1.20 0.95
C GLY A 126 6.38 -2.08 1.58
N SER A 127 7.40 -1.45 2.15
CA SER A 127 8.58 -2.14 2.70
C SER A 127 8.28 -3.13 3.83
N GLU A 128 7.18 -2.99 4.54
CA GLU A 128 6.83 -3.87 5.65
C GLU A 128 6.20 -5.20 5.20
N ILE A 129 5.90 -5.38 3.91
CA ILE A 129 5.36 -6.66 3.39
C ILE A 129 6.36 -7.81 3.61
N GLU A 130 7.64 -7.59 3.36
CA GLU A 130 8.66 -8.62 3.59
C GLU A 130 8.70 -9.05 5.07
N LEU A 131 8.55 -8.09 5.97
CA LEU A 131 8.50 -8.35 7.42
C LEU A 131 7.29 -9.22 7.79
N VAL A 132 6.09 -8.87 7.32
CA VAL A 132 4.89 -9.65 7.66
C VAL A 132 4.86 -11.01 6.98
N VAL A 133 5.42 -11.16 5.79
CA VAL A 133 5.60 -12.47 5.14
C VAL A 133 6.53 -13.36 5.96
N SER A 134 7.64 -12.81 6.45
CA SER A 134 8.58 -13.54 7.32
C SER A 134 7.93 -13.92 8.66
N ALA A 135 7.18 -13.02 9.26
CA ALA A 135 6.42 -13.29 10.49
C ALA A 135 5.35 -14.37 10.28
N ALA A 136 4.58 -14.29 9.18
CA ALA A 136 3.59 -15.30 8.83
C ALA A 136 4.21 -16.68 8.67
N LYS A 137 5.38 -16.78 8.03
CA LYS A 137 6.12 -18.03 7.88
C LYS A 137 6.47 -18.63 9.24
N ALA A 138 7.05 -17.84 10.15
CA ALA A 138 7.42 -18.29 11.49
C ALA A 138 6.19 -18.78 12.29
N LEU A 139 5.08 -18.02 12.25
CA LEU A 139 3.84 -18.42 12.91
C LEU A 139 3.22 -19.70 12.30
N THR A 140 3.35 -19.88 10.99
CA THR A 140 2.89 -21.10 10.31
C THR A 140 3.73 -22.31 10.73
N GLU A 141 5.02 -22.16 10.91
CA GLU A 141 5.91 -23.21 11.46
C GLU A 141 5.54 -23.60 12.91
N GLU A 142 4.94 -22.68 13.66
CA GLU A 142 4.35 -22.94 14.98
C GLU A 142 2.93 -23.55 14.91
N GLY A 143 2.42 -23.86 13.71
CA GLY A 143 1.11 -24.47 13.49
C GLY A 143 -0.07 -23.49 13.43
N ARG A 144 0.18 -22.18 13.33
CA ARG A 144 -0.87 -21.16 13.24
C ARG A 144 -1.37 -20.99 11.80
N LYS A 145 -2.65 -20.70 11.66
CA LYS A 145 -3.27 -20.39 10.35
C LYS A 145 -3.23 -18.89 10.09
N VAL A 146 -2.30 -18.47 9.25
CA VAL A 146 -2.03 -17.04 9.01
C VAL A 146 -2.30 -16.68 7.56
N ARG A 147 -3.05 -15.60 7.35
CA ARG A 147 -3.21 -14.95 6.05
C ARG A 147 -2.37 -13.68 6.02
N VAL A 148 -1.72 -13.40 4.89
CA VAL A 148 -1.06 -12.12 4.62
C VAL A 148 -1.85 -11.37 3.55
N VAL A 149 -2.19 -10.13 3.86
CA VAL A 149 -2.85 -9.20 2.93
C VAL A 149 -1.90 -8.06 2.60
N SER A 150 -1.64 -7.86 1.32
CA SER A 150 -1.00 -6.64 0.84
C SER A 150 -2.07 -5.58 0.57
N MET A 151 -1.87 -4.38 1.11
CA MET A 151 -2.81 -3.26 1.04
C MET A 151 -2.14 -2.03 0.38
N PRO A 152 -1.75 -2.11 -0.90
CA PRO A 152 -1.03 -1.02 -1.55
C PRO A 152 -1.83 0.29 -1.68
N CYS A 153 -3.18 0.24 -1.69
CA CYS A 153 -4.03 1.42 -1.78
C CYS A 153 -5.35 1.23 -1.03
N THR A 154 -5.45 1.81 0.16
CA THR A 154 -6.64 1.69 1.02
C THR A 154 -7.87 2.30 0.38
N GLU A 155 -7.76 3.43 -0.32
CA GLU A 155 -8.87 4.12 -0.96
C GLU A 155 -9.52 3.27 -2.07
N ARG A 156 -8.71 2.53 -2.82
CA ARG A 156 -9.22 1.59 -3.83
C ARG A 156 -9.91 0.38 -3.19
N PHE A 157 -9.33 -0.15 -2.13
CA PHE A 157 -9.90 -1.28 -1.40
C PHE A 157 -11.23 -0.91 -0.73
N ASP A 158 -11.32 0.26 -0.11
CA ASP A 158 -12.54 0.74 0.53
C ASP A 158 -13.72 0.87 -0.45
N ASN A 159 -13.42 1.19 -1.70
CA ASN A 159 -14.39 1.31 -2.78
C ASN A 159 -14.79 -0.04 -3.43
N GLN A 160 -14.22 -1.17 -3.00
CA GLN A 160 -14.64 -2.49 -3.47
C GLN A 160 -16.00 -2.88 -2.89
N ASP A 161 -16.67 -3.81 -3.58
CA ASP A 161 -17.91 -4.39 -3.08
C ASP A 161 -17.70 -5.19 -1.77
N ALA A 162 -18.79 -5.37 -1.04
CA ALA A 162 -18.73 -6.03 0.27
C ALA A 162 -18.27 -7.50 0.18
N ALA A 163 -18.59 -8.19 -0.90
CA ALA A 163 -18.21 -9.60 -1.07
C ALA A 163 -16.69 -9.73 -1.26
N TYR A 164 -16.09 -8.84 -2.06
CA TYR A 164 -14.65 -8.82 -2.21
C TYR A 164 -13.94 -8.45 -0.90
N LYS A 165 -14.38 -7.40 -0.23
CA LYS A 165 -13.80 -7.00 1.07
C LYS A 165 -13.87 -8.13 2.09
N GLU A 166 -14.99 -8.85 2.16
CA GLU A 166 -15.17 -10.00 3.04
C GLU A 166 -14.27 -11.18 2.64
N SER A 167 -14.03 -11.41 1.34
CA SER A 167 -13.12 -12.47 0.88
C SER A 167 -11.67 -12.21 1.27
N VAL A 168 -11.24 -10.94 1.29
CA VAL A 168 -9.89 -10.53 1.69
C VAL A 168 -9.75 -10.43 3.20
N LEU A 169 -10.70 -9.75 3.86
CA LEU A 169 -10.74 -9.47 5.29
C LEU A 169 -12.04 -9.99 5.90
N PRO A 170 -12.15 -11.30 6.13
CA PRO A 170 -13.35 -11.89 6.72
C PRO A 170 -13.56 -11.41 8.16
N LYS A 171 -14.81 -11.02 8.48
CA LYS A 171 -15.20 -10.52 9.81
C LYS A 171 -15.10 -11.57 10.93
N ALA A 172 -14.97 -12.83 10.57
CA ALA A 172 -14.89 -13.93 11.53
C ALA A 172 -13.47 -14.20 12.06
N VAL A 173 -12.48 -13.33 11.70
CA VAL A 173 -11.08 -13.42 12.14
C VAL A 173 -10.72 -12.23 13.02
#